data_7374856aa498da64a15005cbde1bd484
#
_entry.id   7374856aa498da64a15005cbde1bd484
#
_cell.length_a   1.000
_cell.length_b   1.000
_cell.length_c   1.000
_cell.angle_alpha   90.00
_cell.angle_beta   90.00
_cell.angle_gamma   90.00
#
_symmetry.space_group_name_H-M   'P 1'
#
loop_
_entity.id
_entity.type
_entity.pdbx_description
1 polymer ?
#
loop_
_entity_poly.entity_id
_entity_poly.type
_entity_poly.pdbx_seq_one_letter_code
_entity_poly.pdbx_strand_id
1 'polypeptide(L)'
;VTANALLALCLFAPAQPSVRAQSTLGSPDLVISQIYTRGGEPGALFQNDFVEIFNRGSSDVDMNGWGLNIRTSDAVASAVLVRFSSNISLPVAPGRYALVKLSGGTDGQPLPLTFFDLSLSPIPISLSGAGGEVALLRPNGSIPFFGCPTAQSAGVADYVGYGTGITCFEGTAAPAPTLTTALLRMGGGCTDVDNNLLDFRVGVPNPRSFSTAAAPCSATTPASVLNFAAPQFDTFEGAGRAQISVTRTGDTSTPASVDYATSDGTASERGDYTTAAGTLQFAPGETQKSFDVLVTDDAFAETNETVGLTLSNAKGGASLGTRPAATLVIHDNDFSAGTNPVDGSAFFAQQNYYDFLSRLPDSSGLQFWTNGIESCGADAQCRAVKRVDTSAAFFLSIEFQETGFLVYRLYKAALPETPARPRALPRYREFIRDTQAVARGVVVGADGWQQKLAANTLALLDDFVARPEFLSVYPAQLSPAEFVDKLNAQAGGPLSLSERDALVAGMNAGTETRASALRRVAEDADFKAAETNRAFVLMQYFGYLRRNPDDPPDASFAGYDFWLSKLDEFHGNYAAAEMVKAFITSTEYRARFGP
;
A
#
# COMPACT_ATOMS: atom_id res chain seq x y z
N VAL A 1 -51.27 -16.27 37.68
CA VAL A 1 -51.95 -16.15 36.37
C VAL A 1 -51.70 -14.77 35.81
N THR A 2 -50.66 -14.53 35.09
CA THR A 2 -50.55 -13.43 34.13
C THR A 2 -49.53 -13.82 33.10
N ALA A 3 -49.99 -13.96 31.86
CA ALA A 3 -49.20 -14.29 30.69
C ALA A 3 -48.48 -13.02 30.18
N ASN A 4 -47.19 -13.07 30.04
CA ASN A 4 -46.42 -12.06 29.33
C ASN A 4 -46.25 -12.50 27.87
N ALA A 5 -46.89 -11.75 26.96
CA ALA A 5 -46.67 -11.89 25.53
C ALA A 5 -45.40 -11.16 25.13
N LEU A 6 -44.38 -11.89 24.67
CA LEU A 6 -43.21 -11.33 23.98
C LEU A 6 -43.61 -10.92 22.56
N LEU A 7 -43.62 -9.62 22.30
CA LEU A 7 -43.78 -9.07 20.95
C LEU A 7 -42.40 -9.13 20.23
N ALA A 8 -42.23 -10.05 19.32
CA ALA A 8 -41.07 -10.11 18.43
C ALA A 8 -41.17 -9.00 17.38
N LEU A 9 -40.36 -7.97 17.52
CA LEU A 9 -40.21 -6.89 16.54
C LEU A 9 -39.30 -7.40 15.39
N CYS A 10 -39.88 -7.83 14.31
CA CYS A 10 -39.15 -8.09 13.06
C CYS A 10 -38.71 -6.75 12.46
N LEU A 11 -37.45 -6.38 12.66
CA LEU A 11 -36.80 -5.32 11.92
C LEU A 11 -36.60 -5.79 10.47
N PHE A 12 -37.45 -5.33 9.57
CA PHE A 12 -37.19 -5.39 8.13
C PHE A 12 -36.05 -4.42 7.83
N ALA A 13 -34.83 -4.93 7.61
CA ALA A 13 -33.80 -4.16 6.95
C ALA A 13 -34.28 -3.87 5.52
N PRO A 14 -34.16 -2.63 5.02
CA PRO A 14 -34.47 -2.36 3.61
C PRO A 14 -33.52 -3.18 2.75
N ALA A 15 -34.06 -3.97 1.83
CA ALA A 15 -33.32 -4.68 0.82
C ALA A 15 -32.52 -3.65 0.02
N GLN A 16 -31.22 -3.68 0.10
CA GLN A 16 -30.36 -2.91 -0.79
C GLN A 16 -30.62 -3.43 -2.21
N PRO A 17 -30.81 -2.55 -3.21
CA PRO A 17 -30.94 -2.98 -4.58
C PRO A 17 -29.67 -3.73 -4.96
N SER A 18 -29.81 -4.96 -5.41
CA SER A 18 -28.70 -5.77 -5.92
C SER A 18 -28.15 -5.10 -7.17
N VAL A 19 -26.98 -4.46 -7.02
CA VAL A 19 -26.21 -3.96 -8.16
C VAL A 19 -25.79 -5.17 -8.99
N ARG A 20 -26.33 -5.31 -10.19
CA ARG A 20 -25.89 -6.33 -11.13
C ARG A 20 -24.72 -5.77 -11.93
N ALA A 21 -23.53 -6.25 -11.61
CA ALA A 21 -22.38 -6.09 -12.50
C ALA A 21 -22.67 -6.81 -13.82
N GLN A 22 -22.44 -6.11 -14.92
CA GLN A 22 -22.54 -6.68 -16.26
C GLN A 22 -21.16 -7.22 -16.66
N SER A 23 -21.08 -8.45 -17.10
CA SER A 23 -19.85 -9.04 -17.61
C SER A 23 -19.96 -9.28 -19.09
N THR A 24 -18.94 -9.03 -19.74
CA THR A 24 -17.93 -9.75 -20.48
C THR A 24 -17.89 -9.38 -21.94
N LEU A 25 -16.84 -8.79 -22.32
CA LEU A 25 -16.23 -8.47 -23.61
C LEU A 25 -16.37 -6.98 -23.95
N GLY A 26 -15.31 -6.27 -23.65
CA GLY A 26 -15.10 -4.89 -24.07
C GLY A 26 -15.39 -4.69 -25.55
N SER A 27 -15.82 -3.51 -25.94
CA SER A 27 -16.18 -3.23 -27.33
C SER A 27 -15.00 -3.50 -28.27
N PRO A 28 -15.16 -4.30 -29.31
CA PRO A 28 -14.06 -4.61 -30.23
C PRO A 28 -13.71 -3.46 -31.19
N ASP A 29 -14.57 -2.43 -31.27
CA ASP A 29 -14.47 -1.36 -32.26
C ASP A 29 -14.53 0.05 -31.63
N LEU A 30 -15.71 0.58 -31.34
CA LEU A 30 -15.86 1.94 -30.81
C LEU A 30 -16.12 1.94 -29.31
N VAL A 31 -15.43 2.82 -28.58
CA VAL A 31 -15.61 3.06 -27.15
C VAL A 31 -15.74 4.54 -26.84
N ILE A 32 -16.35 4.87 -25.72
CA ILE A 32 -16.32 6.23 -25.14
C ILE A 32 -14.95 6.43 -24.50
N SER A 33 -14.18 7.38 -25.02
CA SER A 33 -12.81 7.64 -24.54
C SER A 33 -12.70 8.82 -23.60
N GLN A 34 -13.68 9.76 -23.64
CA GLN A 34 -13.68 10.90 -22.71
C GLN A 34 -15.11 11.42 -22.51
N ILE A 35 -15.43 11.84 -21.27
CA ILE A 35 -16.68 12.51 -20.92
C ILE A 35 -16.34 13.77 -20.13
N TYR A 36 -16.78 14.93 -20.59
CA TYR A 36 -16.66 16.22 -19.91
C TYR A 36 -18.06 16.78 -19.65
N THR A 37 -18.29 17.20 -18.43
CA THR A 37 -19.58 17.67 -17.92
C THR A 37 -19.50 19.11 -17.46
N ARG A 38 -20.65 19.79 -17.35
CA ARG A 38 -20.76 21.17 -16.85
C ARG A 38 -20.05 22.20 -17.70
N GLY A 39 -19.93 21.94 -19.01
CA GLY A 39 -19.38 22.88 -19.97
C GLY A 39 -20.18 24.18 -20.02
N GLY A 40 -19.50 25.33 -20.10
CA GLY A 40 -20.11 26.66 -20.15
C GLY A 40 -20.61 27.20 -18.82
N GLU A 41 -20.48 26.46 -17.70
CA GLU A 41 -20.71 26.99 -16.37
C GLU A 41 -19.55 27.89 -15.92
N PRO A 42 -19.76 28.83 -14.97
CA PRO A 42 -18.71 29.69 -14.45
C PRO A 42 -17.50 28.91 -13.95
N GLY A 43 -16.33 29.11 -14.58
CA GLY A 43 -15.09 28.40 -14.26
C GLY A 43 -14.87 27.09 -15.02
N ALA A 44 -15.74 26.73 -15.96
CA ALA A 44 -15.54 25.57 -16.84
C ALA A 44 -14.35 25.78 -17.79
N LEU A 45 -13.64 24.69 -18.15
CA LEU A 45 -12.55 24.76 -19.12
C LEU A 45 -13.05 24.87 -20.57
N PHE A 46 -14.18 24.27 -20.89
CA PHE A 46 -14.79 24.28 -22.22
C PHE A 46 -16.23 24.79 -22.16
N GLN A 47 -16.65 25.41 -23.25
CA GLN A 47 -17.99 25.99 -23.37
C GLN A 47 -19.11 24.95 -23.40
N ASN A 48 -18.82 23.73 -23.78
CA ASN A 48 -19.80 22.68 -23.97
C ASN A 48 -19.43 21.40 -23.25
N ASP A 49 -20.45 20.68 -22.81
CA ASP A 49 -20.31 19.25 -22.51
C ASP A 49 -19.92 18.50 -23.78
N PHE A 50 -19.18 17.42 -23.63
CA PHE A 50 -18.84 16.58 -24.76
C PHE A 50 -18.66 15.10 -24.39
N VAL A 51 -18.88 14.26 -25.38
CA VAL A 51 -18.51 12.84 -25.37
C VAL A 51 -17.53 12.61 -26.51
N GLU A 52 -16.39 12.04 -26.21
CA GLU A 52 -15.41 11.62 -27.19
C GLU A 52 -15.50 10.12 -27.40
N ILE A 53 -15.56 9.70 -28.65
CA ILE A 53 -15.63 8.31 -29.08
C ILE A 53 -14.31 7.98 -29.78
N PHE A 54 -13.77 6.80 -29.54
CA PHE A 54 -12.51 6.33 -30.08
C PHE A 54 -12.67 5.00 -30.78
N ASN A 55 -12.07 4.86 -31.98
CA ASN A 55 -12.00 3.59 -32.65
C ASN A 55 -10.75 2.80 -32.20
N ARG A 56 -10.96 1.84 -31.32
CA ARG A 56 -9.91 0.93 -30.84
C ARG A 56 -9.73 -0.31 -31.74
N GLY A 57 -10.61 -0.49 -32.68
CA GLY A 57 -10.59 -1.61 -33.63
C GLY A 57 -9.51 -1.49 -34.69
N SER A 58 -9.46 -2.46 -35.58
CA SER A 58 -8.50 -2.53 -36.69
C SER A 58 -9.08 -2.13 -38.05
N SER A 59 -10.36 -1.73 -38.09
CA SER A 59 -11.09 -1.38 -39.32
C SER A 59 -11.82 -0.05 -39.16
N ASP A 60 -12.08 0.64 -40.28
CA ASP A 60 -12.91 1.83 -40.30
C ASP A 60 -14.34 1.47 -39.83
N VAL A 61 -14.91 2.32 -39.00
CA VAL A 61 -16.31 2.19 -38.54
C VAL A 61 -17.10 3.41 -39.01
N ASP A 62 -18.14 3.17 -39.82
CA ASP A 62 -19.06 4.24 -40.19
C ASP A 62 -20.02 4.55 -39.02
N MET A 63 -19.97 5.79 -38.54
CA MET A 63 -20.79 6.28 -37.43
C MET A 63 -22.26 6.50 -37.82
N ASN A 64 -22.64 6.33 -39.08
CA ASN A 64 -24.01 6.52 -39.52
C ASN A 64 -24.96 5.49 -38.88
N GLY A 65 -26.03 5.97 -38.23
CA GLY A 65 -26.98 5.14 -37.49
C GLY A 65 -26.56 4.79 -36.05
N TRP A 66 -25.32 5.04 -35.68
CA TRP A 66 -24.90 4.94 -34.25
C TRP A 66 -25.59 6.02 -33.42
N GLY A 67 -25.47 5.96 -32.11
CA GLY A 67 -26.07 6.97 -31.25
C GLY A 67 -25.57 6.94 -29.82
N LEU A 68 -25.93 7.98 -29.09
CA LEU A 68 -25.74 8.07 -27.64
C LEU A 68 -27.09 8.00 -26.94
N ASN A 69 -27.14 7.24 -25.85
CA ASN A 69 -28.21 7.34 -24.87
C ASN A 69 -27.61 7.91 -23.59
N ILE A 70 -28.16 9.02 -23.11
CA ILE A 70 -27.65 9.77 -21.98
C ILE A 70 -28.73 9.83 -20.91
N ARG A 71 -28.37 9.47 -19.66
CA ARG A 71 -29.20 9.61 -18.46
C ARG A 71 -28.45 10.46 -17.44
N THR A 72 -29.13 11.44 -16.85
CA THR A 72 -28.52 12.36 -15.87
C THR A 72 -28.84 12.02 -14.42
N SER A 73 -29.76 11.08 -14.19
CA SER A 73 -30.11 10.51 -12.87
C SER A 73 -30.93 9.25 -13.07
N ASP A 74 -31.22 8.53 -11.99
CA ASP A 74 -32.06 7.31 -12.00
C ASP A 74 -33.53 7.54 -12.42
N ALA A 75 -33.94 8.78 -12.60
CA ALA A 75 -35.27 9.10 -13.09
C ALA A 75 -35.37 8.71 -14.56
N VAL A 76 -36.17 7.69 -14.84
CA VAL A 76 -36.45 7.16 -16.19
C VAL A 76 -36.85 8.25 -17.19
N ALA A 77 -37.42 9.34 -16.70
CA ALA A 77 -37.85 10.49 -17.51
C ALA A 77 -36.68 11.34 -18.08
N SER A 78 -35.45 11.11 -17.66
CA SER A 78 -34.29 11.89 -18.09
C SER A 78 -33.46 11.24 -19.20
N ALA A 79 -33.85 10.08 -19.72
CA ALA A 79 -33.10 9.40 -20.77
C ALA A 79 -33.31 10.09 -22.14
N VAL A 80 -32.22 10.52 -22.77
CA VAL A 80 -32.23 11.10 -24.11
C VAL A 80 -31.47 10.18 -25.05
N LEU A 81 -32.16 9.69 -26.10
CA LEU A 81 -31.51 8.93 -27.18
C LEU A 81 -31.33 9.84 -28.41
N VAL A 82 -30.09 9.95 -28.84
CA VAL A 82 -29.74 10.68 -30.08
C VAL A 82 -29.04 9.72 -31.04
N ARG A 83 -29.52 9.71 -32.29
CA ARG A 83 -28.92 8.96 -33.39
C ARG A 83 -28.08 9.88 -34.27
N PHE A 84 -26.90 9.41 -34.62
CA PHE A 84 -26.07 10.05 -35.62
C PHE A 84 -26.62 9.66 -37.01
N SER A 85 -27.12 10.63 -37.71
CA SER A 85 -27.64 10.40 -39.07
C SER A 85 -27.05 11.40 -40.04
N SER A 86 -26.60 10.91 -41.18
CA SER A 86 -26.02 11.70 -42.23
C SER A 86 -26.38 11.07 -43.58
N ASN A 87 -26.46 11.88 -44.61
CA ASN A 87 -26.60 11.41 -45.99
C ASN A 87 -25.26 10.99 -46.62
N ILE A 88 -24.17 11.08 -45.86
CA ILE A 88 -22.81 10.69 -46.27
C ILE A 88 -22.25 9.70 -45.26
N SER A 89 -21.33 8.86 -45.70
CA SER A 89 -20.56 8.00 -44.81
C SER A 89 -19.69 8.83 -43.87
N LEU A 90 -19.62 8.43 -42.58
CA LEU A 90 -18.90 9.11 -41.51
C LEU A 90 -17.89 8.13 -40.88
N PRO A 91 -16.83 7.76 -41.60
CA PRO A 91 -15.88 6.76 -41.12
C PRO A 91 -14.97 7.34 -40.03
N VAL A 92 -14.81 6.56 -38.95
CA VAL A 92 -13.77 6.74 -37.93
C VAL A 92 -12.74 5.64 -38.12
N ALA A 93 -11.58 6.01 -38.64
CA ALA A 93 -10.51 5.05 -38.89
C ALA A 93 -9.87 4.53 -37.57
N PRO A 94 -9.16 3.39 -37.60
CA PRO A 94 -8.43 2.86 -36.44
C PRO A 94 -7.54 3.91 -35.76
N GLY A 95 -7.65 4.02 -34.42
CA GLY A 95 -6.89 4.98 -33.64
C GLY A 95 -7.35 6.44 -33.77
N ARG A 96 -8.48 6.72 -34.42
CA ARG A 96 -9.05 8.05 -34.57
C ARG A 96 -10.19 8.31 -33.58
N TYR A 97 -10.49 9.58 -33.40
CA TYR A 97 -11.46 10.09 -32.46
C TYR A 97 -12.63 10.78 -33.17
N ALA A 98 -13.83 10.61 -32.62
CA ALA A 98 -15.02 11.36 -33.01
C ALA A 98 -15.53 12.14 -31.79
N LEU A 99 -15.50 13.47 -31.87
CA LEU A 99 -15.94 14.35 -30.79
C LEU A 99 -17.41 14.75 -31.00
N VAL A 100 -18.25 14.46 -30.02
CA VAL A 100 -19.67 14.82 -29.99
C VAL A 100 -19.87 15.99 -29.03
N LYS A 101 -20.26 17.14 -29.58
CA LYS A 101 -20.54 18.36 -28.82
C LYS A 101 -21.98 18.32 -28.34
N LEU A 102 -22.19 18.59 -27.05
CA LEU A 102 -23.48 18.66 -26.39
C LEU A 102 -23.82 20.10 -25.99
N SER A 103 -24.89 20.27 -25.23
CA SER A 103 -25.30 21.59 -24.71
C SER A 103 -24.20 22.22 -23.85
N GLY A 104 -24.27 23.52 -23.64
CA GLY A 104 -23.28 24.25 -22.87
C GLY A 104 -23.71 25.70 -22.60
N GLY A 105 -22.75 26.56 -22.31
CA GLY A 105 -22.94 27.96 -21.98
C GLY A 105 -21.84 28.85 -22.62
N THR A 106 -21.51 29.92 -21.94
CA THR A 106 -20.62 30.97 -22.50
C THR A 106 -19.20 30.91 -21.94
N ASP A 107 -19.02 30.26 -20.77
CA ASP A 107 -17.70 30.22 -20.12
C ASP A 107 -16.86 29.06 -20.64
N GLY A 108 -15.55 29.26 -20.68
CA GLY A 108 -14.56 28.32 -21.16
C GLY A 108 -14.12 28.50 -22.60
N GLN A 109 -13.25 27.60 -23.06
CA GLN A 109 -12.74 27.61 -24.44
C GLN A 109 -13.70 26.87 -25.37
N PRO A 110 -13.80 27.26 -26.65
CA PRO A 110 -14.54 26.49 -27.64
C PRO A 110 -13.89 25.11 -27.85
N LEU A 111 -14.72 24.11 -28.14
CA LEU A 111 -14.21 22.79 -28.51
C LEU A 111 -13.50 22.81 -29.87
N PRO A 112 -12.51 21.90 -30.10
CA PRO A 112 -11.98 21.71 -31.45
C PRO A 112 -13.07 21.20 -32.40
N LEU A 113 -12.72 21.04 -33.69
CA LEU A 113 -13.68 20.58 -34.70
C LEU A 113 -14.40 19.30 -34.23
N THR A 114 -15.72 19.40 -34.13
CA THR A 114 -16.59 18.32 -33.67
C THR A 114 -17.05 17.44 -34.83
N PHE A 115 -17.21 16.18 -34.57
CA PHE A 115 -17.75 15.21 -35.53
C PHE A 115 -19.29 15.35 -35.63
N PHE A 116 -19.94 15.52 -34.48
CA PHE A 116 -21.36 15.84 -34.37
C PHE A 116 -21.57 17.04 -33.44
N ASP A 117 -22.40 17.96 -33.84
CA ASP A 117 -22.83 19.11 -33.02
C ASP A 117 -24.31 18.94 -32.64
N LEU A 118 -24.54 18.56 -31.40
CA LEU A 118 -25.86 18.36 -30.81
C LEU A 118 -26.28 19.56 -29.93
N SER A 119 -25.46 20.62 -29.86
CA SER A 119 -25.77 21.80 -29.06
C SER A 119 -26.98 22.58 -29.58
N LEU A 120 -27.32 22.39 -30.85
CA LEU A 120 -28.48 23.01 -31.52
C LEU A 120 -29.73 22.10 -31.52
N SER A 121 -29.70 20.98 -30.83
CA SER A 121 -30.85 20.10 -30.65
C SER A 121 -32.03 20.88 -30.02
N PRO A 122 -33.25 20.69 -30.47
CA PRO A 122 -34.43 21.28 -29.84
C PRO A 122 -34.65 20.82 -28.38
N ILE A 123 -34.04 19.71 -28.01
CA ILE A 123 -33.98 19.23 -26.62
C ILE A 123 -32.54 19.44 -26.12
N PRO A 124 -32.32 20.28 -25.09
CA PRO A 124 -31.00 20.44 -24.53
C PRO A 124 -30.47 19.12 -24.00
N ILE A 125 -29.25 18.73 -24.44
CA ILE A 125 -28.60 17.50 -24.02
C ILE A 125 -27.37 17.90 -23.22
N SER A 126 -27.45 17.77 -21.90
CA SER A 126 -26.36 18.06 -20.97
C SER A 126 -26.04 16.86 -20.10
N LEU A 127 -24.82 16.82 -19.60
CA LEU A 127 -24.32 15.79 -18.69
C LEU A 127 -24.34 16.30 -17.26
N SER A 128 -24.70 15.46 -16.31
CA SER A 128 -24.67 15.83 -14.89
C SER A 128 -23.26 15.74 -14.32
N GLY A 129 -22.84 16.77 -13.58
CA GLY A 129 -21.57 16.75 -12.87
C GLY A 129 -21.56 15.89 -11.60
N ALA A 130 -22.72 15.52 -11.05
CA ALA A 130 -22.83 14.70 -9.85
C ALA A 130 -22.80 13.19 -10.16
N GLY A 131 -23.38 12.80 -11.30
CA GLY A 131 -23.44 11.42 -11.77
C GLY A 131 -24.32 11.29 -12.99
N GLY A 132 -24.04 10.31 -13.81
CA GLY A 132 -24.78 10.05 -15.04
C GLY A 132 -24.36 8.75 -15.71
N GLU A 133 -25.10 8.41 -16.74
CA GLU A 133 -24.92 7.21 -17.55
C GLU A 133 -24.88 7.59 -19.03
N VAL A 134 -23.88 7.10 -19.74
CA VAL A 134 -23.72 7.32 -21.18
C VAL A 134 -23.51 5.98 -21.88
N ALA A 135 -24.40 5.64 -22.79
CA ALA A 135 -24.25 4.45 -23.63
C ALA A 135 -23.96 4.82 -25.07
N LEU A 136 -23.00 4.15 -25.68
CA LEU A 136 -22.73 4.17 -27.11
C LEU A 136 -23.50 3.00 -27.77
N LEU A 137 -24.39 3.35 -28.68
CA LEU A 137 -25.28 2.38 -29.34
C LEU A 137 -24.89 2.16 -30.79
N ARG A 138 -24.82 0.90 -31.18
CA ARG A 138 -24.69 0.47 -32.60
C ARG A 138 -25.94 0.85 -33.39
N PRO A 139 -25.91 0.85 -34.72
CA PRO A 139 -27.12 0.97 -35.54
C PRO A 139 -28.20 -0.01 -35.08
N ASN A 140 -29.44 0.51 -34.92
CA ASN A 140 -30.61 -0.22 -34.40
C ASN A 140 -30.48 -0.75 -32.95
N GLY A 141 -29.38 -0.47 -32.23
CA GLY A 141 -29.24 -0.78 -30.82
C GLY A 141 -30.23 0.01 -29.95
N SER A 142 -30.63 -0.54 -28.81
CA SER A 142 -31.49 0.13 -27.85
C SER A 142 -31.13 -0.27 -26.42
N ILE A 143 -31.45 0.62 -25.47
CA ILE A 143 -31.36 0.31 -24.04
C ILE A 143 -32.77 0.05 -23.53
N PRO A 144 -32.96 -0.89 -22.60
CA PRO A 144 -34.22 -1.07 -21.91
C PRO A 144 -34.71 0.25 -21.28
N PHE A 145 -35.97 0.54 -21.38
CA PHE A 145 -36.55 1.74 -20.76
C PHE A 145 -36.43 1.71 -19.24
N PHE A 146 -36.49 0.50 -18.67
CA PHE A 146 -36.27 0.22 -17.25
C PHE A 146 -35.11 -0.76 -17.07
N GLY A 147 -34.24 -0.49 -16.08
CA GLY A 147 -33.12 -1.35 -15.71
C GLY A 147 -31.82 -1.06 -16.46
N CYS A 148 -30.79 -1.78 -16.10
CA CYS A 148 -29.47 -1.65 -16.69
C CYS A 148 -29.36 -2.43 -18.00
N PRO A 149 -28.55 -1.95 -18.97
CA PRO A 149 -28.15 -2.77 -20.10
C PRO A 149 -27.51 -4.08 -19.60
N THR A 150 -27.82 -5.17 -20.29
CA THR A 150 -27.21 -6.48 -20.03
C THR A 150 -26.36 -6.88 -21.22
N ALA A 151 -25.49 -7.87 -21.07
CA ALA A 151 -24.73 -8.47 -22.18
C ALA A 151 -25.62 -8.94 -23.35
N GLN A 152 -26.92 -9.15 -23.09
CA GLN A 152 -27.94 -9.48 -24.11
C GLN A 152 -28.64 -8.24 -24.66
N SER A 153 -28.35 -7.02 -24.18
CA SER A 153 -28.92 -5.79 -24.74
C SER A 153 -28.32 -5.57 -26.13
N ALA A 154 -29.06 -6.02 -27.14
CA ALA A 154 -28.60 -5.99 -28.52
C ALA A 154 -28.25 -4.56 -28.95
N GLY A 155 -26.97 -4.37 -29.35
CA GLY A 155 -26.52 -3.11 -29.94
C GLY A 155 -25.96 -2.06 -28.99
N VAL A 156 -25.74 -2.35 -27.71
CA VAL A 156 -24.86 -1.53 -26.84
C VAL A 156 -23.43 -1.86 -27.18
N ALA A 157 -22.63 -0.85 -27.52
CA ALA A 157 -21.22 -1.00 -27.83
C ALA A 157 -20.35 -0.72 -26.59
N ASP A 158 -20.69 0.30 -25.81
CA ASP A 158 -19.96 0.69 -24.62
C ASP A 158 -20.91 1.40 -23.65
N TYR A 159 -20.68 1.26 -22.37
CA TYR A 159 -21.56 1.81 -21.33
C TYR A 159 -20.75 2.38 -20.17
N VAL A 160 -20.91 3.65 -19.88
CA VAL A 160 -20.20 4.35 -18.82
C VAL A 160 -21.17 4.92 -17.80
N GLY A 161 -21.12 4.38 -16.58
CA GLY A 161 -21.77 4.96 -15.41
C GLY A 161 -20.75 5.63 -14.51
N TYR A 162 -21.00 6.87 -14.06
CA TYR A 162 -20.06 7.64 -13.25
C TYR A 162 -20.77 8.44 -12.15
N GLY A 163 -20.03 8.73 -11.08
CA GLY A 163 -20.49 9.55 -9.97
C GLY A 163 -21.46 8.84 -9.04
N THR A 164 -22.40 9.59 -8.47
CA THR A 164 -23.39 9.11 -7.50
C THR A 164 -24.83 9.25 -8.02
N GLY A 165 -25.78 8.53 -7.41
CA GLY A 165 -27.19 8.58 -7.82
C GLY A 165 -27.47 7.86 -9.14
N ILE A 166 -26.64 6.87 -9.49
CA ILE A 166 -26.80 6.00 -10.66
C ILE A 166 -26.91 4.55 -10.22
N THR A 167 -27.62 3.75 -11.01
CA THR A 167 -27.80 2.32 -10.73
C THR A 167 -27.12 1.43 -11.76
N CYS A 168 -26.74 1.99 -12.93
CA CYS A 168 -26.19 1.21 -14.02
C CYS A 168 -24.77 1.66 -14.38
N PHE A 169 -23.87 0.69 -14.40
CA PHE A 169 -22.44 0.85 -14.77
C PHE A 169 -21.84 -0.52 -15.10
N GLU A 170 -20.74 -0.54 -15.80
CA GLU A 170 -19.94 -1.74 -15.99
C GLU A 170 -19.03 -1.96 -14.78
N GLY A 171 -19.08 -3.15 -14.17
CA GLY A 171 -18.31 -3.52 -13.00
C GLY A 171 -18.56 -2.61 -11.80
N THR A 172 -17.83 -1.51 -11.72
CA THR A 172 -17.91 -0.47 -10.68
C THR A 172 -17.97 0.90 -11.34
N ALA A 173 -18.81 1.82 -10.82
CA ALA A 173 -18.96 3.16 -11.39
C ALA A 173 -17.63 3.95 -11.42
N ALA A 174 -17.43 4.71 -12.48
CA ALA A 174 -16.31 5.65 -12.57
C ALA A 174 -16.50 6.82 -11.58
N PRO A 175 -15.43 7.52 -11.15
CA PRO A 175 -15.55 8.70 -10.31
C PRO A 175 -16.23 9.86 -11.06
N ALA A 176 -16.87 10.80 -10.33
CA ALA A 176 -17.47 11.98 -10.94
C ALA A 176 -16.39 12.97 -11.41
N PRO A 177 -16.49 13.53 -12.62
CA PRO A 177 -15.63 14.64 -13.05
C PRO A 177 -16.07 15.96 -12.39
N THR A 178 -15.26 17.02 -12.53
CA THR A 178 -15.51 18.36 -11.99
C THR A 178 -15.58 19.40 -13.12
N LEU A 179 -15.76 20.69 -12.80
CA LEU A 179 -15.70 21.79 -13.77
C LEU A 179 -14.39 21.85 -14.58
N THR A 180 -13.29 21.38 -13.97
CA THR A 180 -11.94 21.47 -14.56
C THR A 180 -11.36 20.10 -14.90
N THR A 181 -12.12 19.03 -14.74
CA THR A 181 -11.69 17.67 -15.05
C THR A 181 -12.71 16.93 -15.90
N ALA A 182 -12.25 15.92 -16.62
CA ALA A 182 -13.06 14.98 -17.40
C ALA A 182 -12.79 13.54 -16.95
N LEU A 183 -13.69 12.63 -17.28
CA LEU A 183 -13.39 11.20 -17.30
C LEU A 183 -12.55 10.90 -18.54
N LEU A 184 -11.42 10.26 -18.36
CA LEU A 184 -10.49 9.88 -19.42
C LEU A 184 -10.32 8.36 -19.40
N ARG A 185 -10.68 7.68 -20.49
CA ARG A 185 -10.42 6.24 -20.60
C ARG A 185 -8.90 6.00 -20.69
N MET A 186 -8.46 5.02 -19.94
CA MET A 186 -7.05 4.64 -19.86
C MET A 186 -6.50 4.19 -21.22
N GLY A 187 -5.18 4.28 -21.38
CA GLY A 187 -4.53 3.93 -22.66
C GLY A 187 -4.96 4.79 -23.84
N GLY A 188 -5.51 6.02 -23.60
CA GLY A 188 -5.97 6.94 -24.66
C GLY A 188 -7.25 6.49 -25.37
N GLY A 189 -7.98 5.49 -24.83
CA GLY A 189 -9.15 4.87 -25.42
C GLY A 189 -9.00 3.36 -25.61
N CYS A 190 -7.78 2.82 -25.42
CA CYS A 190 -7.50 1.41 -25.71
C CYS A 190 -7.90 0.45 -24.58
N THR A 191 -7.94 0.91 -23.33
CA THR A 191 -8.32 0.08 -22.19
C THR A 191 -9.84 -0.03 -22.08
N ASP A 192 -10.34 -1.26 -22.02
CA ASP A 192 -11.75 -1.57 -21.84
C ASP A 192 -11.85 -2.99 -21.28
N VAL A 193 -12.10 -3.08 -19.97
CA VAL A 193 -12.16 -4.34 -19.22
C VAL A 193 -13.55 -4.57 -18.61
N ASP A 194 -14.57 -3.89 -19.15
CA ASP A 194 -15.97 -3.92 -18.64
C ASP A 194 -16.06 -3.52 -17.16
N ASN A 195 -15.24 -2.55 -16.75
CA ASN A 195 -15.27 -1.99 -15.40
C ASN A 195 -14.94 -0.49 -15.43
N ASN A 196 -15.96 0.37 -15.28
CA ASN A 196 -15.79 1.80 -15.47
C ASN A 196 -14.79 2.43 -14.48
N LEU A 197 -14.64 1.89 -13.24
CA LEU A 197 -13.62 2.36 -12.29
C LEU A 197 -12.21 2.02 -12.76
N LEU A 198 -12.01 0.89 -13.42
CA LEU A 198 -10.71 0.44 -13.92
C LEU A 198 -10.38 1.04 -15.30
N ASP A 199 -11.41 1.33 -16.09
CA ASP A 199 -11.26 1.86 -17.43
C ASP A 199 -11.05 3.36 -17.46
N PHE A 200 -11.55 4.10 -16.45
CA PHE A 200 -11.52 5.55 -16.44
C PHE A 200 -10.77 6.14 -15.25
N ARG A 201 -10.16 7.29 -15.49
CA ARG A 201 -9.62 8.17 -14.44
C ARG A 201 -10.14 9.60 -14.63
N VAL A 202 -10.16 10.37 -13.54
CA VAL A 202 -10.39 11.81 -13.60
C VAL A 202 -9.08 12.53 -13.96
N GLY A 203 -9.12 13.44 -14.91
CA GLY A 203 -7.94 14.21 -15.35
C GLY A 203 -8.32 15.47 -16.11
N VAL A 204 -7.30 16.27 -16.47
CA VAL A 204 -7.51 17.47 -17.28
C VAL A 204 -8.11 17.10 -18.63
N PRO A 205 -9.25 17.71 -19.04
CA PRO A 205 -9.87 17.39 -20.32
C PRO A 205 -8.95 17.74 -21.50
N ASN A 206 -8.88 16.84 -22.46
CA ASN A 206 -8.11 17.01 -23.68
C ASN A 206 -8.95 16.48 -24.86
N PRO A 207 -9.96 17.25 -25.31
CA PRO A 207 -10.87 16.80 -26.36
C PRO A 207 -10.13 16.60 -27.69
N ARG A 208 -10.21 15.40 -28.23
CA ARG A 208 -9.59 14.99 -29.50
C ARG A 208 -10.67 14.82 -30.55
N SER A 209 -10.32 15.12 -31.78
CA SER A 209 -11.22 15.04 -32.91
C SER A 209 -10.62 14.21 -34.04
N PHE A 210 -11.36 14.08 -35.15
CA PHE A 210 -10.85 13.39 -36.35
C PHE A 210 -9.58 14.01 -36.95
N SER A 211 -9.25 15.28 -36.60
CA SER A 211 -8.01 15.92 -37.00
C SER A 211 -6.81 15.55 -36.10
N THR A 212 -7.05 14.96 -34.94
CA THR A 212 -5.98 14.48 -34.05
C THR A 212 -5.24 13.32 -34.70
N ALA A 213 -3.93 13.25 -34.53
CA ALA A 213 -3.13 12.14 -35.06
C ALA A 213 -3.68 10.78 -34.60
N ALA A 214 -3.70 9.78 -35.50
CA ALA A 214 -4.17 8.45 -35.14
C ALA A 214 -3.26 7.78 -34.11
N ALA A 215 -3.86 7.14 -33.12
CA ALA A 215 -3.18 6.39 -32.05
C ALA A 215 -3.78 4.96 -31.98
N PRO A 216 -3.48 4.08 -32.97
CA PRO A 216 -4.07 2.74 -33.00
C PRO A 216 -3.65 1.89 -31.81
N CYS A 217 -4.58 1.12 -31.25
CA CYS A 217 -4.36 0.24 -30.09
C CYS A 217 -3.45 -0.97 -30.36
N SER A 218 -3.00 -1.16 -31.58
CA SER A 218 -2.08 -2.25 -31.94
C SER A 218 -0.63 -2.06 -31.49
N ALA A 219 -0.28 -0.90 -30.91
CA ALA A 219 0.97 -0.79 -30.18
C ALA A 219 0.77 -1.46 -28.80
N THR A 220 1.52 -2.49 -28.52
CA THR A 220 1.67 -3.06 -27.17
C THR A 220 1.78 -1.91 -26.18
N THR A 221 0.80 -1.78 -25.26
CA THR A 221 0.96 -0.88 -24.12
C THR A 221 2.34 -1.16 -23.55
N PRO A 222 3.25 -0.18 -23.41
CA PRO A 222 4.56 -0.45 -22.86
C PRO A 222 4.37 -1.18 -21.53
N ALA A 223 5.05 -2.31 -21.35
CA ALA A 223 4.95 -3.08 -20.12
C ALA A 223 5.16 -2.15 -18.93
N SER A 224 4.48 -2.42 -17.83
CA SER A 224 4.66 -1.69 -16.58
C SER A 224 6.12 -1.76 -16.15
N VAL A 225 6.77 -0.62 -15.92
CA VAL A 225 8.19 -0.53 -15.59
C VAL A 225 8.41 0.30 -14.33
N LEU A 226 9.18 -0.25 -13.39
CA LEU A 226 9.49 0.36 -12.10
C LEU A 226 10.96 0.79 -12.04
N ASN A 227 11.21 2.03 -11.60
CA ASN A 227 12.54 2.62 -11.49
C ASN A 227 12.64 3.50 -10.25
N PHE A 228 13.84 3.69 -9.72
CA PHE A 228 14.07 4.86 -8.87
C PHE A 228 13.84 6.15 -9.68
N ALA A 229 13.29 7.18 -9.05
CA ALA A 229 13.02 8.46 -9.71
C ALA A 229 14.31 9.16 -10.18
N ALA A 230 15.40 8.95 -9.45
CA ALA A 230 16.72 9.50 -9.74
C ALA A 230 17.82 8.42 -9.56
N PRO A 231 19.00 8.57 -10.18
CA PRO A 231 20.13 7.69 -9.92
C PRO A 231 20.80 7.98 -8.57
N GLN A 232 20.62 9.18 -8.02
CA GLN A 232 21.14 9.63 -6.74
C GLN A 232 20.07 10.43 -6.00
N PHE A 233 20.08 10.28 -4.69
CA PHE A 233 19.32 11.08 -3.72
C PHE A 233 20.30 11.67 -2.72
N ASP A 234 20.02 12.85 -2.18
CA ASP A 234 20.89 13.55 -1.25
C ASP A 234 20.10 13.92 0.01
N THR A 235 20.77 13.85 1.16
CA THR A 235 20.24 14.31 2.45
C THR A 235 21.38 14.79 3.34
N PHE A 236 21.04 15.53 4.39
CA PHE A 236 21.98 15.87 5.47
C PHE A 236 21.67 15.00 6.69
N GLU A 237 22.65 14.70 7.51
CA GLU A 237 22.47 13.92 8.74
C GLU A 237 21.40 14.52 9.64
N GLY A 238 21.45 15.82 9.89
CA GLY A 238 20.47 16.54 10.70
C GLY A 238 19.03 16.57 10.13
N ALA A 239 18.81 16.05 8.92
CA ALA A 239 17.45 15.93 8.37
C ALA A 239 16.64 14.78 9.01
N GLY A 240 17.31 13.84 9.67
CA GLY A 240 16.71 12.67 10.33
C GLY A 240 16.14 11.62 9.39
N ARG A 241 15.90 11.95 8.10
CA ARG A 241 15.48 11.01 7.06
C ARG A 241 15.76 11.50 5.66
N ALA A 242 15.90 10.55 4.74
CA ALA A 242 15.85 10.76 3.29
C ALA A 242 14.59 10.12 2.71
N GLN A 243 13.82 10.84 1.89
CA GLN A 243 12.68 10.28 1.17
C GLN A 243 13.10 9.80 -0.20
N ILE A 244 12.98 8.51 -0.47
CA ILE A 244 13.38 7.86 -1.71
C ILE A 244 12.14 7.58 -2.55
N SER A 245 12.10 8.10 -3.78
CA SER A 245 10.97 7.96 -4.68
C SER A 245 11.20 6.90 -5.74
N VAL A 246 10.17 6.07 -5.98
CA VAL A 246 10.10 5.06 -7.03
C VAL A 246 8.98 5.43 -7.99
N THR A 247 9.25 5.40 -9.29
CA THR A 247 8.30 5.72 -10.35
C THR A 247 7.87 4.46 -11.09
N ARG A 248 6.62 4.48 -11.54
CA ARG A 248 6.02 3.48 -12.40
C ARG A 248 5.61 4.12 -13.71
N THR A 249 6.05 3.56 -14.83
CA THR A 249 5.72 4.00 -16.19
C THR A 249 5.15 2.84 -17.00
N GLY A 250 4.60 3.12 -18.20
CA GLY A 250 3.94 2.12 -19.04
C GLY A 250 2.52 1.81 -18.56
N ASP A 251 2.13 0.55 -18.61
CA ASP A 251 0.80 0.11 -18.18
C ASP A 251 0.64 0.22 -16.67
N THR A 252 -0.27 1.08 -16.25
CA THR A 252 -0.63 1.27 -14.84
C THR A 252 -2.02 0.73 -14.51
N SER A 253 -2.69 0.06 -15.42
CA SER A 253 -4.08 -0.40 -15.27
C SER A 253 -4.27 -1.48 -14.21
N THR A 254 -3.23 -2.28 -13.95
CA THR A 254 -3.25 -3.35 -12.95
C THR A 254 -2.44 -2.97 -11.70
N PRO A 255 -2.70 -3.57 -10.53
CA PRO A 255 -1.82 -3.42 -9.38
C PRO A 255 -0.40 -3.92 -9.69
N ALA A 256 0.61 -3.29 -9.12
CA ALA A 256 1.98 -3.75 -9.21
C ALA A 256 2.70 -3.59 -7.88
N SER A 257 3.77 -4.33 -7.67
CA SER A 257 4.62 -4.15 -6.49
C SER A 257 6.09 -4.33 -6.83
N VAL A 258 6.94 -3.77 -5.97
CA VAL A 258 8.39 -3.92 -6.05
C VAL A 258 8.98 -3.91 -4.64
N ASP A 259 9.94 -4.79 -4.41
CA ASP A 259 10.70 -4.79 -3.17
C ASP A 259 11.84 -3.77 -3.26
N TYR A 260 12.12 -3.12 -2.13
CA TYR A 260 13.25 -2.21 -1.98
C TYR A 260 14.11 -2.62 -0.79
N ALA A 261 15.40 -2.33 -0.87
CA ALA A 261 16.33 -2.52 0.22
C ALA A 261 17.48 -1.51 0.16
N THR A 262 17.98 -1.13 1.34
CA THR A 262 19.26 -0.42 1.51
C THR A 262 20.40 -1.43 1.72
N SER A 263 21.61 -1.00 1.43
CA SER A 263 22.85 -1.72 1.75
C SER A 263 23.96 -0.72 2.08
N ASP A 264 24.90 -1.14 2.90
CA ASP A 264 26.06 -0.31 3.21
C ASP A 264 26.86 0.03 1.93
N GLY A 265 27.26 1.28 1.86
CA GLY A 265 28.24 1.80 0.94
C GLY A 265 29.47 2.23 1.73
N THR A 266 29.75 3.54 1.79
CA THR A 266 30.67 4.09 2.80
C THR A 266 29.96 4.29 4.12
N ALA A 267 28.68 4.65 4.10
CA ALA A 267 27.81 4.69 5.26
C ALA A 267 27.45 3.27 5.76
N SER A 268 27.32 3.11 7.07
CA SER A 268 27.08 1.87 7.79
C SER A 268 25.68 1.84 8.44
N GLU A 269 24.96 0.75 8.29
CA GLU A 269 23.67 0.57 8.99
C GLU A 269 23.79 0.59 10.52
N ARG A 270 24.98 0.43 11.06
CA ARG A 270 25.23 0.47 12.50
C ARG A 270 25.31 1.88 13.06
N GLY A 271 25.88 2.85 12.30
CA GLY A 271 26.11 4.24 12.71
C GLY A 271 25.12 5.19 12.02
N ASP A 272 25.22 5.28 10.73
CA ASP A 272 24.86 6.44 9.93
C ASP A 272 23.39 6.42 9.47
N TYR A 273 22.82 5.24 9.28
CA TYR A 273 21.41 5.10 8.85
C TYR A 273 20.74 3.86 9.43
N THR A 274 19.42 3.83 9.42
CA THR A 274 18.65 2.63 9.75
C THR A 274 18.29 1.89 8.45
N THR A 275 18.62 0.60 8.39
CA THR A 275 18.21 -0.28 7.27
C THR A 275 16.73 -0.04 6.93
N ALA A 276 16.46 0.22 5.66
CA ALA A 276 15.11 0.31 5.11
C ALA A 276 14.89 -0.82 4.09
N ALA A 277 13.90 -1.67 4.35
CA ALA A 277 13.56 -2.75 3.46
C ALA A 277 12.04 -3.01 3.48
N GLY A 278 11.49 -3.39 2.34
CA GLY A 278 10.06 -3.68 2.25
C GLY A 278 9.56 -3.70 0.82
N THR A 279 8.22 -3.68 0.66
CA THR A 279 7.55 -3.73 -0.64
C THR A 279 6.72 -2.49 -0.85
N LEU A 280 6.88 -1.79 -1.96
CA LEU A 280 5.99 -0.74 -2.42
C LEU A 280 4.85 -1.35 -3.22
N GLN A 281 3.62 -1.05 -2.82
CA GLN A 281 2.41 -1.50 -3.51
C GLN A 281 1.83 -0.35 -4.31
N PHE A 282 1.72 -0.50 -5.62
CA PHE A 282 1.10 0.45 -6.53
C PHE A 282 -0.31 -0.02 -6.86
N ALA A 283 -1.31 0.76 -6.49
CA ALA A 283 -2.67 0.53 -6.94
C ALA A 283 -2.80 0.86 -8.45
N PRO A 284 -3.89 0.42 -9.11
CA PRO A 284 -4.16 0.84 -10.48
C PRO A 284 -4.14 2.37 -10.61
N GLY A 285 -3.44 2.86 -11.63
CA GLY A 285 -3.29 4.30 -11.88
C GLY A 285 -2.20 5.00 -11.06
N GLU A 286 -1.65 4.39 -10.04
CA GLU A 286 -0.55 4.99 -9.28
C GLU A 286 0.77 4.90 -10.05
N THR A 287 1.46 6.05 -10.14
CA THR A 287 2.71 6.22 -10.91
C THR A 287 3.93 6.53 -10.04
N GLN A 288 3.73 6.79 -8.74
CA GLN A 288 4.82 7.10 -7.82
C GLN A 288 4.50 6.62 -6.41
N LYS A 289 5.51 6.09 -5.74
CA LYS A 289 5.54 5.75 -4.31
C LYS A 289 6.88 6.15 -3.73
N SER A 290 6.93 6.30 -2.42
CA SER A 290 8.19 6.59 -1.72
C SER A 290 8.29 5.77 -0.44
N PHE A 291 9.53 5.65 0.05
CA PHE A 291 9.87 5.15 1.38
C PHE A 291 10.93 6.05 2.01
N ASP A 292 11.02 6.01 3.33
CA ASP A 292 11.99 6.78 4.09
C ASP A 292 13.19 5.91 4.48
N VAL A 293 14.40 6.48 4.41
CA VAL A 293 15.60 5.96 5.04
C VAL A 293 15.91 6.89 6.22
N LEU A 294 15.88 6.38 7.44
CA LEU A 294 16.20 7.14 8.64
C LEU A 294 17.71 7.34 8.71
N VAL A 295 18.15 8.55 8.96
CA VAL A 295 19.55 8.96 9.03
C VAL A 295 19.88 9.39 10.47
N THR A 296 21.01 9.01 10.96
CA THR A 296 21.52 9.36 12.29
C THR A 296 22.33 10.64 12.20
N ASP A 297 22.11 11.59 13.09
CA ASP A 297 22.85 12.85 13.23
C ASP A 297 23.88 12.63 14.35
N ASP A 298 25.07 12.14 14.01
CA ASP A 298 26.08 11.78 15.01
C ASP A 298 27.05 12.94 15.29
N ALA A 299 28.22 12.72 15.83
CA ALA A 299 29.18 13.76 16.13
C ALA A 299 30.58 13.43 15.61
N PHE A 300 30.69 12.56 14.62
CA PHE A 300 31.94 12.33 13.90
C PHE A 300 32.05 13.34 12.75
N ALA A 301 33.20 13.96 12.60
CA ALA A 301 33.48 14.78 11.42
C ALA A 301 33.96 13.86 10.29
N GLU A 302 33.14 13.66 9.32
CA GLU A 302 33.35 12.68 8.26
C GLU A 302 33.33 13.31 6.86
N THR A 303 33.50 12.53 5.85
CA THR A 303 33.21 12.94 4.46
C THR A 303 31.82 12.46 4.08
N ASN A 304 31.24 13.09 3.06
CA ASN A 304 29.95 12.60 2.53
C ASN A 304 29.97 11.09 2.31
N GLU A 305 28.94 10.43 2.78
CA GLU A 305 28.83 8.99 2.77
C GLU A 305 27.75 8.48 1.83
N THR A 306 27.77 7.21 1.52
CA THR A 306 26.86 6.60 0.54
C THR A 306 26.14 5.38 1.09
N VAL A 307 24.85 5.29 0.77
CA VAL A 307 24.00 4.09 0.99
C VAL A 307 23.57 3.56 -0.37
N GLY A 308 23.75 2.28 -0.61
CA GLY A 308 23.23 1.59 -1.79
C GLY A 308 21.71 1.39 -1.69
N LEU A 309 20.99 1.67 -2.77
CA LEU A 309 19.54 1.46 -2.90
C LEU A 309 19.26 0.46 -4.01
N THR A 310 18.43 -0.53 -3.78
CA THR A 310 18.11 -1.59 -4.77
C THR A 310 16.61 -1.85 -4.83
N LEU A 311 16.06 -1.97 -6.05
CA LEU A 311 14.74 -2.53 -6.34
C LEU A 311 14.89 -3.97 -6.80
N SER A 312 13.94 -4.82 -6.38
CA SER A 312 13.90 -6.24 -6.76
C SER A 312 12.47 -6.77 -6.81
N ASN A 313 12.28 -8.00 -7.29
CA ASN A 313 11.02 -8.74 -7.21
C ASN A 313 9.79 -7.96 -7.71
N ALA A 314 9.88 -7.28 -8.86
CA ALA A 314 8.73 -6.64 -9.47
C ALA A 314 7.64 -7.68 -9.78
N LYS A 315 6.37 -7.38 -9.39
CA LYS A 315 5.21 -8.27 -9.54
C LYS A 315 4.04 -7.50 -10.19
N GLY A 316 2.94 -8.22 -10.50
CA GLY A 316 1.75 -7.62 -11.10
C GLY A 316 1.94 -7.26 -12.58
N GLY A 317 2.73 -8.05 -13.32
CA GLY A 317 3.06 -7.78 -14.74
C GLY A 317 4.05 -6.65 -14.95
N ALA A 318 4.59 -6.06 -13.86
CA ALA A 318 5.64 -5.06 -13.94
C ALA A 318 7.03 -5.68 -14.03
N SER A 319 7.96 -4.96 -14.64
CA SER A 319 9.38 -5.30 -14.70
C SER A 319 10.23 -4.16 -14.11
N LEU A 320 11.46 -4.47 -13.75
CA LEU A 320 12.44 -3.45 -13.40
C LEU A 320 12.94 -2.77 -14.67
N GLY A 321 13.08 -1.44 -14.62
CA GLY A 321 13.59 -0.65 -15.73
C GLY A 321 15.12 -0.49 -15.71
N THR A 322 15.60 0.60 -16.25
CA THR A 322 17.04 0.89 -16.38
C THR A 322 17.69 1.42 -15.11
N ARG A 323 16.88 1.79 -14.10
CA ARG A 323 17.34 2.28 -12.79
C ARG A 323 16.79 1.43 -11.64
N PRO A 324 17.13 0.15 -11.56
CA PRO A 324 16.77 -0.70 -10.43
C PRO A 324 17.70 -0.48 -9.23
N ALA A 325 18.77 0.30 -9.40
CA ALA A 325 19.69 0.70 -8.36
C ALA A 325 19.86 2.23 -8.36
N ALA A 326 20.12 2.79 -7.18
CA ALA A 326 20.42 4.20 -6.96
C ALA A 326 21.35 4.33 -5.73
N THR A 327 21.85 5.53 -5.49
CA THR A 327 22.68 5.85 -4.33
C THR A 327 22.02 6.95 -3.51
N LEU A 328 21.96 6.81 -2.20
CA LEU A 328 21.71 7.91 -1.28
C LEU A 328 23.04 8.45 -0.80
N VAL A 329 23.27 9.75 -0.91
CA VAL A 329 24.42 10.45 -0.36
C VAL A 329 23.97 11.16 0.91
N ILE A 330 24.65 10.88 2.02
CA ILE A 330 24.48 11.54 3.31
C ILE A 330 25.59 12.58 3.43
N HIS A 331 25.21 13.84 3.61
CA HIS A 331 26.14 14.94 3.81
C HIS A 331 26.36 15.16 5.29
N ASP A 332 27.63 15.04 5.70
CA ASP A 332 28.10 15.36 7.03
C ASP A 332 27.89 16.85 7.35
N ASN A 333 27.46 17.14 8.56
CA ASN A 333 27.22 18.50 9.08
C ASN A 333 28.20 18.89 10.21
N ASP A 334 29.12 17.99 10.60
CA ASP A 334 30.11 18.21 11.65
C ASP A 334 31.46 18.70 11.11
N PHE A 335 32.02 19.75 11.72
CA PHE A 335 33.29 20.32 11.34
C PHE A 335 34.46 19.83 12.20
N SER A 336 34.16 19.21 13.32
CA SER A 336 35.08 18.59 14.27
C SER A 336 34.35 17.64 15.17
N ALA A 337 34.97 16.58 15.65
CA ALA A 337 34.35 15.65 16.58
C ALA A 337 33.77 16.40 17.80
N GLY A 338 32.48 16.23 17.99
CA GLY A 338 31.70 16.86 19.05
C GLY A 338 31.63 16.03 20.33
N THR A 339 30.79 16.46 21.26
CA THR A 339 30.36 15.62 22.38
C THR A 339 29.35 14.61 21.88
N ASN A 340 29.45 13.37 22.36
CA ASN A 340 28.55 12.30 21.93
C ASN A 340 27.07 12.66 22.14
N PRO A 341 26.25 12.80 21.08
CA PRO A 341 24.87 13.29 21.17
C PRO A 341 23.95 12.34 21.94
N VAL A 342 24.34 11.06 22.09
CA VAL A 342 23.56 10.09 22.86
C VAL A 342 23.43 10.48 24.34
N ASP A 343 24.29 11.35 24.86
CA ASP A 343 24.18 11.88 26.22
C ASP A 343 23.00 12.87 26.36
N GLY A 344 22.57 13.48 25.26
CA GLY A 344 21.38 14.34 25.21
C GLY A 344 20.08 13.55 25.29
N SER A 345 19.15 14.00 26.13
CA SER A 345 17.88 13.27 26.39
C SER A 345 16.98 13.18 25.17
N ALA A 346 16.92 14.22 24.35
CA ALA A 346 16.11 14.24 23.13
C ALA A 346 16.66 13.27 22.07
N PHE A 347 17.97 13.31 21.84
CA PHE A 347 18.63 12.40 20.92
C PHE A 347 18.47 10.94 21.36
N PHE A 348 18.71 10.65 22.63
CA PHE A 348 18.54 9.32 23.18
C PHE A 348 17.10 8.81 23.00
N ALA A 349 16.10 9.65 23.29
CA ALA A 349 14.71 9.29 23.08
C ALA A 349 14.42 9.01 21.58
N GLN A 350 14.91 9.87 20.67
CA GLN A 350 14.77 9.70 19.22
C GLN A 350 15.39 8.37 18.73
N GLN A 351 16.60 8.03 19.22
CA GLN A 351 17.24 6.77 18.83
C GLN A 351 16.44 5.54 19.24
N ASN A 352 15.71 5.56 20.35
CA ASN A 352 14.82 4.44 20.69
C ASN A 352 13.66 4.27 19.67
N TYR A 353 13.14 5.36 19.07
CA TYR A 353 12.19 5.25 17.96
C TYR A 353 12.82 4.62 16.72
N TYR A 354 14.06 4.96 16.41
CA TYR A 354 14.78 4.38 15.27
C TYR A 354 15.13 2.90 15.50
N ASP A 355 15.65 2.61 16.68
CA ASP A 355 16.18 1.30 17.03
C ASP A 355 15.10 0.23 17.26
N PHE A 356 13.93 0.61 17.80
CA PHE A 356 12.86 -0.34 18.14
C PHE A 356 11.63 -0.25 17.23
N LEU A 357 11.32 0.94 16.71
CA LEU A 357 10.09 1.16 15.96
C LEU A 357 10.35 1.50 14.48
N SER A 358 11.61 1.67 14.08
CA SER A 358 12.03 2.00 12.69
C SER A 358 11.27 3.18 12.10
N ARG A 359 10.97 4.22 12.90
CA ARG A 359 10.25 5.42 12.48
C ARG A 359 10.72 6.67 13.20
N LEU A 360 10.37 7.83 12.64
CA LEU A 360 10.51 9.10 13.33
C LEU A 360 9.58 9.15 14.56
N PRO A 361 10.03 9.80 15.65
CA PRO A 361 9.13 10.12 16.75
C PRO A 361 8.03 11.08 16.29
N ASP A 362 6.83 10.94 16.83
CA ASP A 362 5.89 12.05 16.87
C ASP A 362 6.35 13.07 17.91
N SER A 363 6.02 14.36 17.68
CA SER A 363 6.53 15.45 18.53
C SER A 363 6.09 15.33 19.99
N SER A 364 4.88 14.82 20.23
CA SER A 364 4.36 14.63 21.60
C SER A 364 5.06 13.49 22.32
N GLY A 365 5.31 12.38 21.64
CA GLY A 365 6.04 11.25 22.19
C GLY A 365 7.50 11.58 22.48
N LEU A 366 8.19 12.26 21.55
CA LEU A 366 9.55 12.74 21.78
C LEU A 366 9.63 13.64 23.00
N GLN A 367 8.72 14.62 23.10
CA GLN A 367 8.67 15.53 24.23
C GLN A 367 8.38 14.81 25.55
N PHE A 368 7.46 13.84 25.55
CA PHE A 368 7.14 13.04 26.74
C PHE A 368 8.37 12.33 27.31
N TRP A 369 9.10 11.61 26.46
CA TRP A 369 10.30 10.87 26.88
C TRP A 369 11.44 11.80 27.28
N THR A 370 11.68 12.86 26.50
CA THR A 370 12.70 13.87 26.83
C THR A 370 12.42 14.51 28.18
N ASN A 371 11.21 15.00 28.41
CA ASN A 371 10.83 15.63 29.68
C ASN A 371 10.91 14.64 30.85
N GLY A 372 10.59 13.36 30.61
CA GLY A 372 10.72 12.30 31.62
C GLY A 372 12.15 12.17 32.14
N ILE A 373 13.16 12.22 31.25
CA ILE A 373 14.57 12.18 31.62
C ILE A 373 15.02 13.51 32.24
N GLU A 374 14.65 14.65 31.63
CA GLU A 374 15.03 15.99 32.08
C GLU A 374 14.41 16.38 33.44
N SER A 375 13.32 15.71 33.87
CA SER A 375 12.71 15.91 35.19
C SER A 375 13.67 15.64 36.35
N CYS A 376 14.74 14.88 36.11
CA CYS A 376 15.80 14.59 37.08
C CYS A 376 16.73 15.78 37.33
N GLY A 377 16.70 16.86 36.54
CA GLY A 377 17.63 17.98 36.65
C GLY A 377 19.09 17.54 36.55
N ALA A 378 19.92 17.89 37.52
CA ALA A 378 21.35 17.55 37.57
C ALA A 378 21.63 16.17 38.21
N ASP A 379 20.63 15.45 38.69
CA ASP A 379 20.82 14.15 39.33
C ASP A 379 21.17 13.07 38.31
N ALA A 380 22.45 12.73 38.21
CA ALA A 380 22.95 11.74 37.26
C ALA A 380 22.39 10.32 37.52
N GLN A 381 22.18 9.94 38.80
CA GLN A 381 21.62 8.62 39.12
C GLN A 381 20.15 8.52 38.68
N CYS A 382 19.36 9.56 38.96
CA CYS A 382 17.99 9.64 38.48
C CYS A 382 17.94 9.56 36.95
N ARG A 383 18.77 10.33 36.23
CA ARG A 383 18.85 10.30 34.75
C ARG A 383 19.19 8.90 34.23
N ALA A 384 20.15 8.21 34.86
CA ALA A 384 20.52 6.86 34.48
C ALA A 384 19.34 5.88 34.59
N VAL A 385 18.59 5.94 35.70
CA VAL A 385 17.37 5.12 35.91
C VAL A 385 16.31 5.46 34.85
N LYS A 386 16.05 6.75 34.63
CA LYS A 386 15.04 7.20 33.65
C LYS A 386 15.38 6.78 32.21
N ARG A 387 16.66 6.76 31.85
CA ARG A 387 17.10 6.26 30.53
C ARG A 387 16.86 4.76 30.38
N VAL A 388 17.15 3.97 31.41
CA VAL A 388 16.85 2.53 31.42
C VAL A 388 15.33 2.31 31.29
N ASP A 389 14.51 3.02 32.07
CA ASP A 389 13.05 2.92 32.03
C ASP A 389 12.48 3.32 30.67
N THR A 390 12.96 4.43 30.11
CA THR A 390 12.59 4.89 28.76
C THR A 390 12.88 3.80 27.73
N SER A 391 14.09 3.29 27.73
CA SER A 391 14.56 2.28 26.77
C SER A 391 13.73 0.98 26.85
N ALA A 392 13.52 0.48 28.07
CA ALA A 392 12.71 -0.72 28.29
C ALA A 392 11.22 -0.51 27.87
N ALA A 393 10.71 0.71 28.04
CA ALA A 393 9.33 1.03 27.68
C ALA A 393 9.07 0.88 26.15
N PHE A 394 10.07 1.07 25.30
CA PHE A 394 9.91 0.84 23.85
C PHE A 394 9.69 -0.64 23.52
N PHE A 395 10.44 -1.55 24.14
CA PHE A 395 10.18 -2.99 24.00
C PHE A 395 8.80 -3.39 24.56
N LEU A 396 8.40 -2.80 25.67
CA LEU A 396 7.11 -3.08 26.33
C LEU A 396 5.93 -2.33 25.69
N SER A 397 6.18 -1.42 24.76
CA SER A 397 5.13 -0.65 24.10
C SER A 397 4.19 -1.55 23.30
N ILE A 398 2.91 -1.15 23.20
CA ILE A 398 1.93 -1.84 22.35
C ILE A 398 2.46 -1.93 20.91
N GLU A 399 3.07 -0.86 20.41
CA GLU A 399 3.57 -0.80 19.04
C GLU A 399 4.63 -1.89 18.77
N PHE A 400 5.63 -2.02 19.65
CA PHE A 400 6.64 -3.06 19.51
C PHE A 400 6.09 -4.47 19.76
N GLN A 401 5.21 -4.65 20.73
CA GLN A 401 4.60 -5.96 21.05
C GLN A 401 3.81 -6.54 19.88
N GLU A 402 3.13 -5.66 19.12
CA GLU A 402 2.30 -6.06 17.98
C GLU A 402 3.08 -6.04 16.64
N THR A 403 4.33 -5.56 16.63
CA THR A 403 5.20 -5.54 15.45
C THR A 403 6.44 -6.42 15.64
N GLY A 404 7.51 -5.90 16.22
CA GLY A 404 8.78 -6.61 16.36
C GLY A 404 8.68 -7.90 17.17
N PHE A 405 7.97 -7.91 18.30
CA PHE A 405 7.81 -9.13 19.09
C PHE A 405 6.91 -10.14 18.39
N LEU A 406 5.91 -9.72 17.62
CA LEU A 406 5.15 -10.65 16.77
C LEU A 406 6.06 -11.29 15.71
N VAL A 407 6.86 -10.50 15.00
CA VAL A 407 7.80 -11.00 13.98
C VAL A 407 8.77 -12.01 14.59
N TYR A 408 9.37 -11.70 15.73
CA TYR A 408 10.22 -12.64 16.46
C TYR A 408 9.52 -13.99 16.66
N ARG A 409 8.27 -13.96 17.17
CA ARG A 409 7.50 -15.18 17.46
C ARG A 409 7.13 -15.96 16.19
N LEU A 410 6.86 -15.28 15.07
CA LEU A 410 6.59 -15.95 13.79
C LEU A 410 7.80 -16.80 13.35
N TYR A 411 8.99 -16.21 13.38
CA TYR A 411 10.22 -16.95 13.04
C TYR A 411 10.46 -18.10 14.00
N LYS A 412 10.35 -17.86 15.28
CA LYS A 412 10.62 -18.84 16.33
C LYS A 412 9.64 -20.01 16.32
N ALA A 413 8.36 -19.74 16.04
CA ALA A 413 7.32 -20.76 15.94
C ALA A 413 7.43 -21.59 14.66
N ALA A 414 7.88 -20.99 13.55
CA ALA A 414 7.79 -21.61 12.23
C ALA A 414 9.07 -22.30 11.78
N LEU A 415 10.24 -21.73 12.07
CA LEU A 415 11.48 -22.15 11.41
C LEU A 415 12.44 -22.87 12.38
N PRO A 416 13.00 -24.01 11.95
CA PRO A 416 13.89 -24.78 12.78
C PRO A 416 15.26 -24.14 12.91
N GLU A 417 16.01 -24.58 13.91
CA GLU A 417 17.43 -24.27 14.04
C GLU A 417 18.23 -24.87 12.88
N THR A 418 19.08 -24.06 12.30
CA THR A 418 20.03 -24.44 11.24
C THR A 418 21.34 -23.67 11.43
N PRO A 419 22.44 -24.06 10.75
CA PRO A 419 23.68 -23.26 10.78
C PRO A 419 23.50 -21.80 10.34
N ALA A 420 22.58 -21.53 9.40
CA ALA A 420 22.25 -20.18 8.95
C ALA A 420 21.29 -19.45 9.92
N ARG A 421 20.56 -20.19 10.75
CA ARG A 421 19.57 -19.69 11.74
C ARG A 421 19.81 -20.36 13.10
N PRO A 422 20.90 -20.02 13.79
CA PRO A 422 21.20 -20.59 15.10
C PRO A 422 20.05 -20.31 16.09
N ARG A 423 19.75 -21.30 16.93
CA ARG A 423 18.69 -21.23 17.96
C ARG A 423 17.29 -20.94 17.42
N ALA A 424 17.06 -21.17 16.12
CA ALA A 424 15.81 -20.81 15.44
C ALA A 424 15.43 -19.32 15.58
N LEU A 425 16.41 -18.42 15.79
CA LEU A 425 16.18 -16.99 15.91
C LEU A 425 16.16 -16.32 14.53
N PRO A 426 15.37 -15.27 14.32
CA PRO A 426 15.49 -14.46 13.11
C PRO A 426 16.90 -13.83 13.05
N ARG A 427 17.42 -13.64 11.84
CA ARG A 427 18.62 -12.80 11.65
C ARG A 427 18.23 -11.34 11.63
N TYR A 428 19.14 -10.45 12.00
CA TYR A 428 18.88 -9.01 12.15
C TYR A 428 18.17 -8.41 10.93
N ARG A 429 18.70 -8.63 9.71
CA ARG A 429 18.13 -8.06 8.49
C ARG A 429 16.74 -8.62 8.13
N GLU A 430 16.50 -9.90 8.42
CA GLU A 430 15.17 -10.51 8.25
C GLU A 430 14.17 -9.91 9.22
N PHE A 431 14.58 -9.77 10.49
CA PHE A 431 13.77 -9.19 11.54
C PHE A 431 13.37 -7.74 11.20
N ILE A 432 14.35 -6.89 10.81
CA ILE A 432 14.08 -5.49 10.48
C ILE A 432 13.14 -5.38 9.28
N ARG A 433 13.39 -6.13 8.20
CA ARG A 433 12.53 -6.13 7.02
C ARG A 433 11.07 -6.44 7.36
N ASP A 434 10.84 -7.50 8.11
CA ASP A 434 9.49 -7.98 8.40
C ASP A 434 8.80 -7.11 9.47
N THR A 435 9.56 -6.60 10.44
CA THR A 435 9.06 -5.63 11.42
C THR A 435 8.62 -4.34 10.73
N GLN A 436 9.42 -3.81 9.80
CA GLN A 436 9.04 -2.64 9.01
C GLN A 436 7.81 -2.90 8.13
N ALA A 437 7.66 -4.11 7.60
CA ALA A 437 6.47 -4.48 6.83
C ALA A 437 5.19 -4.40 7.67
N VAL A 438 5.22 -4.93 8.91
CA VAL A 438 4.10 -4.86 9.85
C VAL A 438 3.88 -3.43 10.37
N ALA A 439 4.95 -2.73 10.71
CA ALA A 439 4.89 -1.38 11.31
C ALA A 439 4.56 -0.27 10.30
N ARG A 440 4.54 -0.55 8.99
CA ARG A 440 4.40 0.48 7.95
C ARG A 440 3.19 1.38 8.16
N GLY A 441 3.47 2.67 8.46
CA GLY A 441 2.46 3.69 8.68
C GLY A 441 1.56 3.43 9.90
N VAL A 442 1.97 2.56 10.81
CA VAL A 442 1.34 2.34 12.12
C VAL A 442 1.95 3.35 13.11
N VAL A 443 1.09 4.13 13.75
CA VAL A 443 1.44 4.97 14.89
C VAL A 443 0.34 4.75 15.92
N VAL A 444 0.66 4.07 17.01
CA VAL A 444 -0.33 3.74 18.04
C VAL A 444 -0.97 5.01 18.60
N GLY A 445 -2.30 5.03 18.62
CA GLY A 445 -3.09 6.20 19.02
C GLY A 445 -3.52 7.11 17.85
N ALA A 446 -2.96 6.97 16.65
CA ALA A 446 -3.46 7.67 15.47
C ALA A 446 -4.72 7.00 14.90
N ASP A 447 -5.54 7.77 14.19
CA ASP A 447 -6.77 7.24 13.58
C ASP A 447 -6.48 6.08 12.61
N GLY A 448 -7.21 4.98 12.77
CA GLY A 448 -7.13 3.81 11.89
C GLY A 448 -5.87 2.94 12.05
N TRP A 449 -5.07 3.14 13.10
CA TRP A 449 -3.84 2.39 13.30
C TRP A 449 -4.08 0.87 13.45
N GLN A 450 -5.15 0.44 14.15
CA GLN A 450 -5.46 -0.99 14.32
C GLN A 450 -5.79 -1.67 13.00
N GLN A 451 -6.59 -1.01 12.16
CA GLN A 451 -6.95 -1.53 10.82
C GLN A 451 -5.71 -1.66 9.93
N LYS A 452 -4.81 -0.68 10.00
CA LYS A 452 -3.56 -0.70 9.26
C LYS A 452 -2.63 -1.81 9.75
N LEU A 453 -2.46 -1.94 11.08
CA LEU A 453 -1.69 -3.01 11.69
C LEU A 453 -2.24 -4.38 11.31
N ALA A 454 -3.55 -4.58 11.39
CA ALA A 454 -4.20 -5.84 11.02
C ALA A 454 -3.97 -6.20 9.54
N ALA A 455 -4.12 -5.22 8.64
CA ALA A 455 -3.88 -5.42 7.21
C ALA A 455 -2.40 -5.76 6.92
N ASN A 456 -1.46 -5.04 7.52
CA ASN A 456 -0.03 -5.29 7.36
C ASN A 456 0.37 -6.67 7.92
N THR A 457 -0.17 -7.04 9.09
CA THR A 457 0.08 -8.36 9.71
C THR A 457 -0.41 -9.49 8.82
N LEU A 458 -1.63 -9.36 8.28
CA LEU A 458 -2.18 -10.37 7.37
C LEU A 458 -1.30 -10.50 6.12
N ALA A 459 -0.90 -9.39 5.52
CA ALA A 459 -0.04 -9.39 4.34
C ALA A 459 1.33 -10.05 4.62
N LEU A 460 1.94 -9.79 5.80
CA LEU A 460 3.17 -10.45 6.20
C LEU A 460 2.97 -11.97 6.38
N LEU A 461 1.90 -12.38 7.03
CA LEU A 461 1.62 -13.80 7.27
C LEU A 461 1.42 -14.57 5.96
N ASP A 462 0.68 -13.99 5.01
CA ASP A 462 0.46 -14.59 3.70
C ASP A 462 1.78 -14.70 2.91
N ASP A 463 2.62 -13.67 2.94
CA ASP A 463 3.97 -13.72 2.35
C ASP A 463 4.86 -14.75 3.06
N PHE A 464 4.85 -14.78 4.40
CA PHE A 464 5.71 -15.64 5.21
C PHE A 464 5.46 -17.13 4.90
N VAL A 465 4.19 -17.55 4.85
CA VAL A 465 3.86 -18.96 4.57
C VAL A 465 4.07 -19.36 3.11
N ALA A 466 4.25 -18.39 2.21
CA ALA A 466 4.58 -18.62 0.81
C ALA A 466 6.11 -18.68 0.56
N ARG A 467 6.94 -18.33 1.53
CA ARG A 467 8.40 -18.29 1.37
C ARG A 467 8.98 -19.70 1.13
N PRO A 468 10.00 -19.85 0.28
CA PRO A 468 10.64 -21.14 0.02
C PRO A 468 11.13 -21.85 1.29
N GLU A 469 11.68 -21.10 2.26
CA GLU A 469 12.15 -21.67 3.52
C GLU A 469 11.01 -22.25 4.37
N PHE A 470 9.85 -21.56 4.44
CA PHE A 470 8.67 -22.09 5.12
C PHE A 470 8.13 -23.33 4.41
N LEU A 471 8.02 -23.28 3.09
CA LEU A 471 7.52 -24.39 2.28
C LEU A 471 8.45 -25.62 2.33
N SER A 472 9.75 -25.41 2.52
CA SER A 472 10.70 -26.52 2.72
C SER A 472 10.47 -27.27 4.02
N VAL A 473 10.03 -26.56 5.07
CA VAL A 473 9.68 -27.14 6.37
C VAL A 473 8.25 -27.70 6.32
N TYR A 474 7.32 -26.98 5.69
CA TYR A 474 5.89 -27.33 5.63
C TYR A 474 5.42 -27.46 4.17
N PRO A 475 5.74 -28.57 3.49
CA PRO A 475 5.28 -28.80 2.13
C PRO A 475 3.78 -28.68 1.97
N ALA A 476 3.31 -28.27 0.79
CA ALA A 476 1.90 -28.01 0.51
C ALA A 476 1.01 -29.25 0.69
N GLN A 477 1.58 -30.44 0.59
CA GLN A 477 0.90 -31.74 0.65
C GLN A 477 0.54 -32.19 2.08
N LEU A 478 1.07 -31.54 3.12
CA LEU A 478 0.72 -31.88 4.50
C LEU A 478 -0.79 -31.68 4.71
N SER A 479 -1.43 -32.68 5.32
CA SER A 479 -2.79 -32.54 5.82
C SER A 479 -2.86 -31.46 6.91
N PRO A 480 -4.04 -30.90 7.20
CA PRO A 480 -4.21 -29.95 8.29
C PRO A 480 -3.66 -30.44 9.63
N ALA A 481 -3.89 -31.70 9.97
CA ALA A 481 -3.39 -32.30 11.22
C ALA A 481 -1.85 -32.36 11.23
N GLU A 482 -1.23 -32.92 10.19
CA GLU A 482 0.24 -32.99 10.07
C GLU A 482 0.88 -31.61 10.11
N PHE A 483 0.28 -30.62 9.47
CA PHE A 483 0.77 -29.25 9.46
C PHE A 483 0.73 -28.64 10.87
N VAL A 484 -0.44 -28.70 11.55
CA VAL A 484 -0.62 -28.14 12.89
C VAL A 484 0.27 -28.85 13.91
N ASP A 485 0.36 -30.19 13.86
CA ASP A 485 1.21 -30.96 14.77
C ASP A 485 2.69 -30.60 14.58
N LYS A 486 3.15 -30.49 13.37
CA LYS A 486 4.53 -30.12 13.07
C LYS A 486 4.84 -28.69 13.49
N LEU A 487 3.93 -27.75 13.26
CA LEU A 487 4.08 -26.35 13.67
C LEU A 487 4.09 -26.23 15.20
N ASN A 488 3.16 -26.90 15.88
CA ASN A 488 3.10 -26.93 17.33
C ASN A 488 4.37 -27.55 17.95
N ALA A 489 4.86 -28.65 17.39
CA ALA A 489 6.10 -29.28 17.85
C ALA A 489 7.31 -28.35 17.65
N GLN A 490 7.41 -27.63 16.50
CA GLN A 490 8.47 -26.66 16.25
C GLN A 490 8.46 -25.51 17.26
N ALA A 491 7.27 -25.06 17.67
CA ALA A 491 7.08 -24.03 18.68
C ALA A 491 7.31 -24.52 20.12
N GLY A 492 7.62 -25.80 20.32
CA GLY A 492 7.82 -26.37 21.64
C GLY A 492 6.55 -26.92 22.33
N GLY A 493 5.45 -27.07 21.58
CA GLY A 493 4.20 -27.64 22.03
C GLY A 493 3.30 -26.73 22.88
N PRO A 494 3.16 -25.43 22.55
CA PRO A 494 2.37 -24.50 23.36
C PRO A 494 0.87 -24.81 23.34
N LEU A 495 0.34 -25.34 22.23
CA LEU A 495 -1.09 -25.57 22.08
C LEU A 495 -1.58 -26.70 22.99
N SER A 496 -2.65 -26.47 23.73
CA SER A 496 -3.44 -27.52 24.35
C SER A 496 -4.09 -28.43 23.27
N LEU A 497 -4.53 -29.62 23.66
CA LEU A 497 -5.24 -30.52 22.76
C LEU A 497 -6.49 -29.86 22.15
N SER A 498 -7.22 -29.06 22.94
CA SER A 498 -8.42 -28.37 22.47
C SER A 498 -8.10 -27.29 21.40
N GLU A 499 -7.05 -26.53 21.59
CA GLU A 499 -6.60 -25.49 20.64
C GLU A 499 -6.10 -26.13 19.35
N ARG A 500 -5.27 -27.17 19.48
CA ARG A 500 -4.79 -27.96 18.35
C ARG A 500 -5.95 -28.53 17.53
N ASP A 501 -6.95 -29.17 18.18
CA ASP A 501 -8.08 -29.78 17.50
C ASP A 501 -8.99 -28.72 16.85
N ALA A 502 -9.17 -27.57 17.49
CA ALA A 502 -9.90 -26.44 16.92
C ALA A 502 -9.23 -25.91 15.64
N LEU A 503 -7.89 -25.77 15.63
CA LEU A 503 -7.14 -25.36 14.43
C LEU A 503 -7.28 -26.36 13.28
N VAL A 504 -7.12 -27.66 13.59
CA VAL A 504 -7.28 -28.72 12.58
C VAL A 504 -8.69 -28.74 12.01
N ALA A 505 -9.71 -28.61 12.87
CA ALA A 505 -11.10 -28.53 12.42
C ALA A 505 -11.36 -27.28 11.54
N GLY A 506 -10.82 -26.13 11.94
CA GLY A 506 -10.93 -24.90 11.18
C GLY A 506 -10.27 -24.98 9.80
N MET A 507 -9.08 -25.58 9.71
CA MET A 507 -8.40 -25.80 8.44
C MET A 507 -9.17 -26.78 7.53
N ASN A 508 -9.73 -27.86 8.09
CA ASN A 508 -10.56 -28.78 7.33
C ASN A 508 -11.87 -28.14 6.82
N ALA A 509 -12.42 -27.21 7.60
CA ALA A 509 -13.62 -26.44 7.21
C ALA A 509 -13.31 -25.25 6.28
N GLY A 510 -12.03 -24.92 6.03
CA GLY A 510 -11.62 -23.75 5.24
C GLY A 510 -11.81 -22.41 5.95
N THR A 511 -12.06 -22.39 7.26
CA THR A 511 -12.16 -21.18 8.08
C THR A 511 -10.82 -20.73 8.66
N GLU A 512 -9.82 -21.61 8.65
CA GLU A 512 -8.43 -21.31 9.01
C GLU A 512 -7.51 -21.66 7.83
N THR A 513 -6.48 -20.84 7.64
CA THR A 513 -5.42 -21.02 6.65
C THR A 513 -4.09 -21.38 7.33
N ARG A 514 -3.05 -21.71 6.58
CA ARG A 514 -1.69 -21.87 7.12
C ARG A 514 -1.18 -20.59 7.79
N ALA A 515 -1.51 -19.43 7.21
CA ALA A 515 -1.16 -18.12 7.74
C ALA A 515 -1.85 -17.85 9.09
N SER A 516 -3.16 -18.09 9.18
CA SER A 516 -3.90 -17.91 10.43
C SER A 516 -3.51 -18.92 11.50
N ALA A 517 -3.22 -20.17 11.12
CA ALA A 517 -2.73 -21.17 12.07
C ALA A 517 -1.34 -20.81 12.63
N LEU A 518 -0.41 -20.34 11.78
CA LEU A 518 0.88 -19.82 12.24
C LEU A 518 0.68 -18.66 13.24
N ARG A 519 -0.20 -17.72 12.91
CA ARG A 519 -0.53 -16.61 13.79
C ARG A 519 -1.02 -17.11 15.15
N ARG A 520 -1.95 -18.07 15.19
CA ARG A 520 -2.49 -18.62 16.42
C ARG A 520 -1.43 -19.23 17.31
N VAL A 521 -0.51 -20.01 16.74
CA VAL A 521 0.63 -20.57 17.49
C VAL A 521 1.56 -19.48 18.00
N ALA A 522 1.88 -18.47 17.17
CA ALA A 522 2.76 -17.37 17.54
C ALA A 522 2.13 -16.43 18.60
N GLU A 523 0.81 -16.33 18.65
CA GLU A 523 0.05 -15.52 19.63
C GLU A 523 -0.42 -16.33 20.85
N ASP A 524 -0.15 -17.62 20.88
CA ASP A 524 -0.45 -18.46 22.03
C ASP A 524 0.16 -17.89 23.32
N ALA A 525 -0.60 -17.92 24.42
CA ALA A 525 -0.20 -17.26 25.66
C ALA A 525 1.02 -17.91 26.30
N ASP A 526 1.09 -19.24 26.27
CA ASP A 526 2.19 -20.02 26.86
C ASP A 526 3.46 -19.83 26.03
N PHE A 527 3.33 -19.82 24.69
CA PHE A 527 4.44 -19.52 23.79
C PHE A 527 4.97 -18.10 23.97
N LYS A 528 4.07 -17.13 24.05
CA LYS A 528 4.41 -15.72 24.28
C LYS A 528 5.16 -15.53 25.59
N ALA A 529 4.68 -16.14 26.66
CA ALA A 529 5.32 -16.10 27.98
C ALA A 529 6.72 -16.74 27.95
N ALA A 530 6.87 -17.93 27.34
CA ALA A 530 8.12 -18.65 27.23
C ALA A 530 9.19 -17.90 26.42
N GLU A 531 8.78 -17.13 25.42
CA GLU A 531 9.69 -16.43 24.51
C GLU A 531 9.99 -14.96 24.92
N THR A 532 9.31 -14.41 25.93
CA THR A 532 9.44 -13.00 26.33
C THR A 532 10.89 -12.62 26.69
N ASN A 533 11.53 -13.36 27.61
CA ASN A 533 12.91 -13.05 28.03
C ASN A 533 13.91 -13.24 26.89
N ARG A 534 13.73 -14.31 26.08
CA ARG A 534 14.59 -14.57 24.91
C ARG A 534 14.52 -13.47 23.87
N ALA A 535 13.30 -13.01 23.57
CA ALA A 535 13.10 -11.89 22.67
C ALA A 535 13.69 -10.60 23.25
N PHE A 536 13.46 -10.33 24.54
CA PHE A 536 13.97 -9.13 25.17
C PHE A 536 15.49 -9.04 25.10
N VAL A 537 16.20 -10.15 25.34
CA VAL A 537 17.68 -10.19 25.18
C VAL A 537 18.08 -10.00 23.73
N LEU A 538 17.41 -10.67 22.77
CA LEU A 538 17.74 -10.49 21.35
C LEU A 538 17.58 -9.04 20.90
N MET A 539 16.55 -8.35 21.41
CA MET A 539 16.31 -6.94 21.06
C MET A 539 17.36 -5.98 21.61
N GLN A 540 18.15 -6.36 22.62
CA GLN A 540 19.31 -5.55 23.02
C GLN A 540 20.39 -5.54 21.92
N TYR A 541 20.61 -6.70 21.28
CA TYR A 541 21.54 -6.80 20.14
C TYR A 541 20.97 -6.12 18.89
N PHE A 542 19.69 -6.31 18.59
CA PHE A 542 19.06 -5.78 17.39
C PHE A 542 18.84 -4.26 17.47
N GLY A 543 18.32 -3.76 18.59
CA GLY A 543 18.07 -2.34 18.78
C GLY A 543 19.38 -1.57 18.97
N TYR A 544 20.13 -1.86 20.02
CA TYR A 544 21.28 -1.02 20.35
C TYR A 544 22.51 -1.29 19.51
N LEU A 545 22.83 -2.57 19.23
CA LEU A 545 24.06 -2.95 18.54
C LEU A 545 23.87 -3.16 17.03
N ARG A 546 22.63 -3.21 16.56
CA ARG A 546 22.24 -3.42 15.15
C ARG A 546 22.96 -4.59 14.49
N ARG A 547 23.03 -5.72 15.20
CA ARG A 547 23.68 -6.95 14.74
C ARG A 547 23.12 -8.20 15.40
N ASN A 548 23.50 -9.35 14.87
CA ASN A 548 23.21 -10.62 15.52
C ASN A 548 24.12 -10.85 16.73
N PRO A 549 23.69 -11.65 17.72
CA PRO A 549 24.54 -11.97 18.88
C PRO A 549 25.86 -12.66 18.55
N ASP A 550 25.93 -13.36 17.42
CA ASP A 550 27.09 -14.09 16.93
C ASP A 550 27.90 -13.34 15.85
N ASP A 551 27.54 -12.09 15.57
CA ASP A 551 28.33 -11.22 14.67
C ASP A 551 29.50 -10.56 15.43
N PRO A 552 30.62 -10.22 14.76
CA PRO A 552 31.74 -9.50 15.39
C PRO A 552 31.30 -8.24 16.14
N PRO A 553 31.90 -7.95 17.30
CA PRO A 553 33.10 -8.58 17.88
C PRO A 553 32.87 -9.93 18.56
N ASP A 554 31.61 -10.35 18.74
CA ASP A 554 31.29 -11.68 19.26
C ASP A 554 31.49 -12.75 18.16
N ALA A 555 31.81 -13.97 18.58
CA ALA A 555 31.97 -15.11 17.67
C ALA A 555 31.01 -16.26 18.01
N SER A 556 30.08 -16.02 18.94
CA SER A 556 29.13 -17.03 19.43
C SER A 556 27.98 -16.38 20.20
N PHE A 557 27.02 -17.19 20.61
CA PHE A 557 25.90 -16.75 21.46
C PHE A 557 26.24 -16.63 22.95
N ALA A 558 27.51 -16.67 23.36
CA ALA A 558 27.88 -16.66 24.78
C ALA A 558 27.39 -15.41 25.52
N GLY A 559 27.47 -14.24 24.88
CA GLY A 559 26.94 -12.99 25.44
C GLY A 559 25.40 -13.00 25.58
N TYR A 560 24.72 -13.52 24.56
CA TYR A 560 23.26 -13.70 24.59
C TYR A 560 22.85 -14.66 25.73
N ASP A 561 23.52 -15.79 25.89
CA ASP A 561 23.24 -16.78 26.95
C ASP A 561 23.49 -16.23 28.33
N PHE A 562 24.56 -15.46 28.50
CA PHE A 562 24.85 -14.79 29.76
C PHE A 562 23.69 -13.86 30.17
N TRP A 563 23.22 -13.00 29.25
CA TRP A 563 22.16 -12.06 29.56
C TRP A 563 20.81 -12.75 29.75
N LEU A 564 20.53 -13.82 29.00
CA LEU A 564 19.31 -14.62 29.19
C LEU A 564 19.30 -15.28 30.57
N SER A 565 20.41 -15.91 30.96
CA SER A 565 20.54 -16.51 32.28
C SER A 565 20.38 -15.49 33.41
N LYS A 566 20.97 -14.29 33.22
CA LYS A 566 20.80 -13.17 34.17
C LYS A 566 19.34 -12.72 34.26
N LEU A 567 18.68 -12.53 33.13
CA LEU A 567 17.29 -12.09 33.11
C LEU A 567 16.36 -13.13 33.74
N ASP A 568 16.61 -14.42 33.52
CA ASP A 568 15.86 -15.54 34.12
C ASP A 568 16.11 -15.61 35.63
N GLU A 569 17.35 -15.41 36.10
CA GLU A 569 17.70 -15.34 37.53
C GLU A 569 16.89 -14.25 38.25
N PHE A 570 16.67 -13.12 37.59
CA PHE A 570 15.87 -11.99 38.11
C PHE A 570 14.41 -12.03 37.67
N HIS A 571 13.89 -13.16 37.24
CA HIS A 571 12.49 -13.36 36.85
C HIS A 571 11.96 -12.32 35.86
N GLY A 572 12.77 -11.94 34.87
CA GLY A 572 12.42 -10.96 33.85
C GLY A 572 12.61 -9.50 34.30
N ASN A 573 13.12 -9.25 35.50
CA ASN A 573 13.40 -7.88 35.95
C ASN A 573 14.69 -7.35 35.32
N TYR A 574 14.57 -6.69 34.17
CA TYR A 574 15.68 -6.14 33.40
C TYR A 574 16.50 -5.09 34.17
N ALA A 575 15.85 -4.34 35.09
CA ALA A 575 16.52 -3.34 35.91
C ALA A 575 17.43 -3.99 36.97
N ALA A 576 16.92 -5.04 37.66
CA ALA A 576 17.71 -5.81 38.62
C ALA A 576 18.83 -6.62 37.93
N ALA A 577 18.59 -7.10 36.70
CA ALA A 577 19.60 -7.76 35.88
C ALA A 577 20.66 -6.78 35.32
N GLU A 578 20.47 -5.47 35.47
CA GLU A 578 21.31 -4.39 34.90
C GLU A 578 21.54 -4.48 33.39
N MET A 579 20.74 -5.28 32.68
CA MET A 579 20.97 -5.61 31.27
C MET A 579 20.83 -4.38 30.36
N VAL A 580 19.69 -3.70 30.40
CA VAL A 580 19.46 -2.50 29.56
C VAL A 580 20.53 -1.45 29.82
N LYS A 581 20.86 -1.21 31.09
CA LYS A 581 21.93 -0.29 31.48
C LYS A 581 23.26 -0.66 30.83
N ALA A 582 23.63 -1.95 30.88
CA ALA A 582 24.89 -2.40 30.30
C ALA A 582 24.96 -2.13 28.78
N PHE A 583 23.87 -2.37 28.05
CA PHE A 583 23.84 -2.13 26.61
C PHE A 583 23.89 -0.64 26.27
N ILE A 584 23.03 0.21 26.86
CA ILE A 584 22.98 1.65 26.55
C ILE A 584 24.21 2.44 27.04
N THR A 585 25.03 1.86 27.92
CA THR A 585 26.30 2.45 28.36
C THR A 585 27.52 1.75 27.76
N SER A 586 27.32 0.71 26.93
CA SER A 586 28.43 -0.01 26.29
C SER A 586 29.22 0.90 25.34
N THR A 587 30.51 0.64 25.21
CA THR A 587 31.34 1.33 24.21
C THR A 587 30.82 1.10 22.80
N GLU A 588 30.34 -0.11 22.50
CA GLU A 588 29.79 -0.45 21.17
C GLU A 588 28.55 0.39 20.81
N TYR A 589 27.60 0.55 21.74
CA TYR A 589 26.43 1.40 21.50
C TYR A 589 26.81 2.88 21.33
N ARG A 590 27.65 3.38 22.24
CA ARG A 590 28.08 4.79 22.23
C ARG A 590 28.91 5.15 20.99
N ALA A 591 29.76 4.23 20.55
CA ALA A 591 30.57 4.41 19.36
C ALA A 591 29.79 4.54 18.04
N ARG A 592 28.47 4.35 18.06
CA ARG A 592 27.60 4.63 16.93
C ARG A 592 27.38 6.13 16.68
N PHE A 593 27.63 6.97 17.69
CA PHE A 593 27.17 8.37 17.68
C PHE A 593 28.27 9.39 17.98
N GLY A 594 29.45 8.97 18.24
CA GLY A 594 30.58 9.86 18.51
C GLY A 594 31.60 9.27 19.49
N PRO A 595 32.71 9.97 19.65
CA PRO A 595 33.83 9.54 20.49
C PRO A 595 33.45 9.45 21.98
#